data_a1d0f5e984a44554ac114da18283201c
#
_entry.id   a1d0f5e984a44554ac114da18283201c
#
_cell.length_a   1.000
_cell.length_b   1.000
_cell.length_c   1.000
_cell.angle_alpha   90.00
_cell.angle_beta   90.00
_cell.angle_gamma   90.00
#
_symmetry.space_group_name_H-M   'P 1'
#
loop_
_entity.id
_entity.type
_entity.pdbx_description
1 polymer ?
#
loop_
_entity_poly.entity_id
_entity_poly.type
_entity_poly.pdbx_seq_one_letter_code
_entity_poly.pdbx_strand_id
1 'polypeptide(L)'
;MQEYAKTFYKSKAWQACRASYLKQARGLCEVCLKRGQYVPADTVHHIKHITPQNITDPTITLSFSNLMSVCRNCHAELHKSKKRYRVDKFGRVTA
;
A
#
# COMPACT_ATOMS: atom_id res chain seq x y z
N MET A 1 11.95 -9.44 -1.88
CA MET A 1 11.23 -9.18 -0.64
C MET A 1 11.99 -9.71 0.54
N GLN A 2 12.11 -8.93 1.60
CA GLN A 2 12.83 -9.35 2.78
C GLN A 2 12.07 -10.47 3.51
N GLU A 3 12.82 -11.27 4.23
CA GLU A 3 12.26 -12.41 4.93
C GLU A 3 11.15 -12.00 5.92
N TYR A 4 11.39 -10.96 6.69
CA TYR A 4 10.40 -10.53 7.67
C TYR A 4 9.09 -10.12 6.99
N ALA A 5 9.18 -9.51 5.82
CA ALA A 5 7.99 -9.08 5.10
C ALA A 5 7.25 -10.27 4.52
N LYS A 6 7.97 -11.26 4.03
CA LYS A 6 7.34 -12.46 3.51
C LYS A 6 6.51 -13.15 4.57
N THR A 7 7.07 -13.30 5.75
CA THR A 7 6.37 -13.94 6.85
C THR A 7 5.12 -13.16 7.23
N PHE A 8 5.24 -11.85 7.28
CA PHE A 8 4.11 -11.00 7.59
C PHE A 8 2.99 -11.17 6.56
N TYR A 9 3.33 -11.12 5.28
CA TYR A 9 2.32 -11.19 4.24
C TYR A 9 1.63 -12.54 4.15
N LYS A 10 2.22 -13.57 4.73
CA LYS A 10 1.60 -14.89 4.80
C LYS A 10 0.79 -15.08 6.06
N SER A 11 0.85 -14.14 6.99
CA SER A 11 0.17 -14.29 8.27
C SER A 11 -1.33 -14.21 8.11
N LYS A 12 -2.04 -14.90 9.00
CA LYS A 12 -3.50 -14.85 8.97
C LYS A 12 -4.01 -13.47 9.30
N ALA A 13 -3.31 -12.76 10.17
CA ALA A 13 -3.70 -11.41 10.54
C ALA A 13 -3.68 -10.49 9.33
N TRP A 14 -2.64 -10.57 8.52
CA TRP A 14 -2.57 -9.74 7.32
C TRP A 14 -3.62 -10.15 6.29
N GLN A 15 -3.78 -11.46 6.09
CA GLN A 15 -4.76 -11.93 5.11
C GLN A 15 -6.17 -11.47 5.47
N ALA A 16 -6.53 -11.55 6.74
CA ALA A 16 -7.84 -11.10 7.18
C ALA A 16 -7.99 -9.58 7.03
N CYS A 17 -6.96 -8.85 7.40
CA CYS A 17 -6.98 -7.40 7.29
C CYS A 17 -7.10 -6.97 5.83
N ARG A 18 -6.34 -7.59 4.96
CA ARG A 18 -6.35 -7.30 3.54
C ARG A 18 -7.73 -7.57 2.94
N ALA A 19 -8.30 -8.71 3.27
CA ALA A 19 -9.62 -9.08 2.74
C ALA A 19 -10.67 -8.09 3.21
N SER A 20 -10.62 -7.70 4.47
CA SER A 20 -11.57 -6.75 5.02
C SER A 20 -11.42 -5.38 4.35
N TYR A 21 -10.19 -4.97 4.13
CA TYR A 21 -9.95 -3.68 3.49
C TYR A 21 -10.46 -3.67 2.06
N LEU A 22 -10.19 -4.74 1.32
CA LEU A 22 -10.67 -4.83 -0.07
C LEU A 22 -12.19 -4.82 -0.14
N LYS A 23 -12.83 -5.45 0.83
CA LYS A 23 -14.27 -5.47 0.89
C LYS A 23 -14.81 -4.06 1.11
N GLN A 24 -14.19 -3.31 2.00
CA GLN A 24 -14.58 -1.95 2.27
C GLN A 24 -14.35 -1.06 1.05
N ALA A 25 -13.28 -1.30 0.32
CA ALA A 25 -12.95 -0.54 -0.87
C ALA A 25 -13.69 -1.05 -2.11
N ARG A 26 -14.53 -2.07 -1.92
CA ARG A 26 -15.30 -2.67 -3.01
C ARG A 26 -14.42 -3.26 -4.10
N GLY A 27 -13.20 -3.62 -3.75
CA GLY A 27 -12.28 -4.23 -4.70
C GLY A 27 -11.76 -3.27 -5.76
N LEU A 28 -11.91 -1.98 -5.55
CA LEU A 28 -11.54 -1.00 -6.55
C LEU A 28 -10.25 -0.28 -6.20
N CYS A 29 -9.53 0.12 -7.24
CA CYS A 29 -8.34 0.93 -7.09
C CYS A 29 -8.74 2.33 -6.63
N GLU A 30 -8.25 2.75 -5.47
CA GLU A 30 -8.63 4.04 -4.93
C GLU A 30 -8.10 5.21 -5.73
N VAL A 31 -6.93 5.04 -6.34
CA VAL A 31 -6.35 6.10 -7.17
C VAL A 31 -7.17 6.32 -8.42
N CYS A 32 -7.54 5.22 -9.09
CA CYS A 32 -8.36 5.34 -10.29
C CYS A 32 -9.74 5.87 -9.96
N LEU A 33 -10.27 5.48 -8.82
CA LEU A 33 -11.60 5.92 -8.41
C LEU A 33 -11.64 7.44 -8.24
N LYS A 34 -10.56 8.03 -7.73
CA LYS A 34 -10.48 9.47 -7.60
C LYS A 34 -10.50 10.17 -8.95
N ARG A 35 -10.12 9.45 -9.99
CA ARG A 35 -10.14 9.96 -11.35
C ARG A 35 -11.45 9.65 -12.06
N GLY A 36 -12.40 9.10 -11.32
CA GLY A 36 -13.68 8.73 -11.90
C GLY A 36 -13.67 7.43 -12.68
N GLN A 37 -12.68 6.58 -12.44
CA GLN A 37 -12.55 5.31 -13.13
C GLN A 37 -12.73 4.16 -12.18
N TYR A 38 -13.44 3.14 -12.63
CA TYR A 38 -13.69 1.94 -11.82
C TYR A 38 -12.77 0.83 -12.28
N VAL A 39 -11.62 0.73 -11.67
CA VAL A 39 -10.61 -0.26 -12.02
C VAL A 39 -10.40 -1.19 -10.84
N PRO A 40 -10.43 -2.51 -11.05
CA PRO A 40 -10.22 -3.44 -9.95
C PRO A 40 -8.86 -3.28 -9.30
N ALA A 41 -8.83 -3.40 -7.99
CA ALA A 41 -7.57 -3.34 -7.27
C ALA A 41 -6.85 -4.67 -7.39
N ASP A 42 -5.54 -4.60 -7.48
CA ASP A 42 -4.68 -5.77 -7.55
C ASP A 42 -3.97 -6.00 -6.23
N THR A 43 -3.72 -4.94 -5.49
CA THR A 43 -2.88 -4.98 -4.31
C THR A 43 -3.41 -4.05 -3.25
N VAL A 44 -3.21 -4.42 -1.98
CA VAL A 44 -3.42 -3.49 -0.88
C VAL A 44 -2.03 -3.02 -0.46
N HIS A 45 -1.80 -1.74 -0.64
CA HIS A 45 -0.50 -1.11 -0.47
C HIS A 45 -0.40 -0.45 0.91
N HIS A 46 0.75 -0.56 1.55
CA HIS A 46 1.01 0.15 2.80
C HIS A 46 1.56 1.53 2.46
N ILE A 47 0.86 2.55 2.91
CA ILE A 47 1.30 3.92 2.64
C ILE A 47 2.63 4.17 3.32
N LYS A 48 2.70 3.82 4.60
CA LYS A 48 3.97 3.83 5.30
C LYS A 48 4.54 2.43 5.20
N HIS A 49 5.70 2.31 4.62
CA HIS A 49 6.28 1.02 4.32
C HIS A 49 6.58 0.20 5.57
N ILE A 50 6.46 -1.10 5.42
CA ILE A 50 6.79 -2.03 6.48
C ILE A 50 8.30 -2.15 6.57
N THR A 51 8.81 -2.04 7.78
CA THR A 51 10.24 -2.17 8.06
C THR A 51 10.44 -3.14 9.21
N PRO A 52 11.66 -3.62 9.43
CA PRO A 52 11.89 -4.49 10.59
C PRO A 52 11.53 -3.81 11.91
N GLN A 53 11.61 -2.49 11.96
CA GLN A 53 11.29 -1.76 13.17
C GLN A 53 9.81 -1.66 13.45
N ASN A 54 8.98 -1.63 12.40
CA ASN A 54 7.55 -1.47 12.60
C ASN A 54 6.73 -2.71 12.27
N ILE A 55 7.39 -3.80 11.91
CA ILE A 55 6.68 -5.01 11.47
C ILE A 55 5.77 -5.59 12.55
N THR A 56 6.08 -5.33 13.81
CA THR A 56 5.27 -5.83 14.91
C THR A 56 4.26 -4.81 15.41
N ASP A 57 4.20 -3.65 14.79
CA ASP A 57 3.29 -2.60 15.21
C ASP A 57 2.01 -2.65 14.39
N PRO A 58 0.90 -3.17 14.94
CA PRO A 58 -0.33 -3.30 14.17
C PRO A 58 -0.96 -1.96 13.81
N THR A 59 -0.60 -0.89 14.48
CA THR A 59 -1.12 0.43 14.10
C THR A 59 -0.52 0.90 12.80
N ILE A 60 0.54 0.23 12.34
CA ILE A 60 1.16 0.54 11.05
C ILE A 60 0.85 -0.57 10.06
N THR A 61 1.00 -1.83 10.48
CA THR A 61 0.91 -2.94 9.54
C THR A 61 -0.52 -3.40 9.28
N LEU A 62 -1.42 -3.17 10.23
CA LEU A 62 -2.80 -3.68 10.13
C LEU A 62 -3.84 -2.58 10.25
N SER A 63 -3.46 -1.33 10.12
CA SER A 63 -4.38 -0.21 10.25
C SER A 63 -4.88 0.22 8.88
N PHE A 64 -6.20 0.32 8.75
CA PHE A 64 -6.81 0.76 7.50
C PHE A 64 -6.33 2.15 7.09
N SER A 65 -6.00 3.00 8.06
CA SER A 65 -5.54 4.35 7.74
C SER A 65 -4.19 4.35 7.03
N ASN A 66 -3.47 3.23 7.09
CA ASN A 66 -2.18 3.10 6.43
C ASN A 66 -2.26 2.21 5.19
N LEU A 67 -3.46 1.90 4.73
CA LEU A 67 -3.65 1.01 3.59
C LEU A 67 -4.30 1.75 2.43
N MET A 68 -4.04 1.25 1.24
CA MET A 68 -4.64 1.79 0.03
C MET A 68 -4.75 0.66 -0.99
N SER A 69 -5.94 0.47 -1.54
CA SER A 69 -6.08 -0.54 -2.59
C SER A 69 -5.75 0.10 -3.92
N VAL A 70 -4.94 -0.57 -4.72
CA VAL A 70 -4.46 -0.02 -5.99
C VAL A 70 -4.42 -1.10 -7.04
N CYS A 71 -4.57 -0.70 -8.29
CA CYS A 71 -4.38 -1.60 -9.41
C CYS A 71 -2.90 -1.74 -9.68
N ARG A 72 -2.56 -2.69 -10.53
CA ARG A 72 -1.16 -2.95 -10.84
C ARG A 72 -0.44 -1.71 -11.34
N ASN A 73 -1.06 -0.98 -12.24
CA ASN A 73 -0.44 0.22 -12.81
C ASN A 73 -0.20 1.30 -11.77
N CYS A 74 -1.20 1.54 -10.92
CA CYS A 74 -1.03 2.56 -9.88
C CYS A 74 -0.01 2.13 -8.85
N HIS A 75 0.03 0.83 -8.53
CA HIS A 75 1.01 0.32 -7.60
C HIS A 75 2.42 0.53 -8.14
N ALA A 76 2.60 0.24 -9.42
CA ALA A 76 3.89 0.45 -10.07
C ALA A 76 4.27 1.93 -10.07
N GLU A 77 3.30 2.80 -10.31
CA GLU A 77 3.56 4.23 -10.28
C GLU A 77 3.99 4.72 -8.92
N LEU A 78 3.36 4.20 -7.88
CA LEU A 78 3.74 4.57 -6.52
C LEU A 78 5.17 4.17 -6.21
N HIS A 79 5.55 2.95 -6.59
CA HIS A 79 6.90 2.50 -6.37
C HIS A 79 7.90 3.28 -7.21
N LYS A 80 7.53 3.55 -8.43
CA LYS A 80 8.38 4.28 -9.34
C LYS A 80 8.64 5.68 -8.83
N SER A 81 7.60 6.37 -8.42
CA SER A 81 7.72 7.71 -7.88
C SER A 81 8.60 7.72 -6.66
N LYS A 82 8.38 6.76 -5.78
CA LYS A 82 9.14 6.69 -4.57
C LYS A 82 10.60 6.41 -4.85
N LYS A 83 10.84 5.62 -5.85
CA LYS A 83 12.17 5.22 -6.22
C LYS A 83 13.00 6.33 -6.82
N ARG A 84 12.44 7.02 -7.80
CA ARG A 84 13.17 8.07 -8.45
C ARG A 84 12.95 9.39 -7.78
N TYR A 85 12.09 9.43 -6.83
CA TYR A 85 11.67 10.60 -6.18
C TYR A 85 12.58 10.92 -5.04
N ARG A 86 13.04 12.08 -5.05
CA ARG A 86 13.77 12.60 -3.96
C ARG A 86 12.99 13.78 -3.58
N VAL A 87 12.54 13.81 -2.40
CA VAL A 87 11.76 14.94 -1.96
C VAL A 87 12.73 16.01 -1.59
N ASP A 88 12.62 17.13 -2.22
CA ASP A 88 13.45 18.24 -1.86
C ASP A 88 12.86 18.88 -0.61
N LYS A 89 13.43 19.98 -0.19
CA LYS A 89 13.02 20.63 1.02
C LYS A 89 11.60 21.17 0.97
N PHE A 90 11.02 21.23 -0.19
CA PHE A 90 9.64 21.68 -0.32
C PHE A 90 8.67 20.53 -0.38
N GLY A 91 9.17 19.33 -0.22
CA GLY A 91 8.33 18.17 -0.36
C GLY A 91 8.01 17.86 -1.79
N ARG A 92 8.73 18.44 -2.73
CA ARG A 92 8.50 18.17 -4.13
C ARG A 92 9.44 17.14 -4.65
N VAL A 93 9.02 16.50 -5.68
CA VAL A 93 9.84 15.51 -6.32
C VAL A 93 10.96 16.17 -7.07
N THR A 94 12.15 15.66 -6.84
CA THR A 94 13.28 16.10 -7.62
C THR A 94 13.84 14.86 -8.20
N ALA A 95 13.57 14.44 -9.17
CA ALA A 95 13.98 13.15 -9.71
C ALA A 95 15.47 12.93 -9.58
#